data_b8d838823403e5833e2c910b80ca5545
#
_entry.id   b8d838823403e5833e2c910b80ca5545
#
_cell.length_a   1.000
_cell.length_b   1.000
_cell.length_c   1.000
_cell.angle_alpha   90.00
_cell.angle_beta   90.00
_cell.angle_gamma   90.00
#
_symmetry.space_group_name_H-M   'P 1'
#
loop_
_entity.id
_entity.type
_entity.pdbx_description
1 polymer ?
#
loop_
_entity_poly.entity_id
_entity_poly.type
_entity_poly.pdbx_seq_one_letter_code
_entity_poly.pdbx_strand_id
1 'polypeptide(L)'
;YSRHPLGTTFKYSRRNIMSTTTFSGPVKAGTIRQGSTANIGTLVCAQSAAITELAANTSSGIIIPANSQIINFYVLIQTAWDGGTNTLDIGSSSDADLYCDGLPATVVGNHRVTAAYTGTEANWKDVGTSDVTIYYDSVAGGSGTGVLTVQYLQNRNLS
;
A
#
# COMPACT_ATOMS: atom_id res chain seq x y z
N TYR A 1 19.94 -18.57 -68.74
CA TYR A 1 20.56 -17.97 -67.56
C TYR A 1 19.48 -17.37 -66.68
N SER A 2 19.10 -18.14 -65.68
CA SER A 2 18.10 -17.71 -64.68
C SER A 2 18.86 -17.25 -63.42
N ARG A 3 18.66 -15.98 -63.01
CA ARG A 3 19.16 -15.48 -61.77
C ARG A 3 18.03 -15.49 -60.74
N HIS A 4 18.21 -16.28 -59.68
CA HIS A 4 17.37 -16.25 -58.50
C HIS A 4 17.64 -14.96 -57.73
N PRO A 5 16.61 -14.24 -57.23
CA PRO A 5 16.79 -13.17 -56.27
C PRO A 5 16.94 -13.73 -54.85
N LEU A 6 17.92 -13.18 -54.16
CA LEU A 6 18.28 -13.44 -52.76
C LEU A 6 17.11 -13.21 -51.81
N GLY A 7 16.84 -14.20 -50.99
CA GLY A 7 15.83 -14.13 -49.95
C GLY A 7 16.15 -13.10 -48.89
N THR A 8 15.22 -12.19 -48.65
CA THR A 8 15.22 -11.22 -47.60
C THR A 8 14.87 -11.92 -46.28
N THR A 9 15.84 -12.10 -45.42
CA THR A 9 15.61 -12.66 -44.07
C THR A 9 14.94 -11.60 -43.21
N PHE A 10 13.64 -11.74 -42.98
CA PHE A 10 12.93 -10.94 -41.99
C PHE A 10 13.37 -11.39 -40.58
N LYS A 11 14.22 -10.59 -39.93
CA LYS A 11 14.47 -10.71 -38.49
C LYS A 11 13.26 -10.21 -37.72
N TYR A 12 12.41 -11.14 -37.26
CA TYR A 12 11.42 -10.82 -36.24
C TYR A 12 12.12 -10.49 -34.92
N SER A 13 12.27 -9.23 -34.64
CA SER A 13 12.60 -8.75 -33.30
C SER A 13 11.38 -8.97 -32.41
N ARG A 14 11.40 -10.02 -31.59
CA ARG A 14 10.43 -10.18 -30.50
C ARG A 14 10.73 -9.10 -29.47
N ARG A 15 10.04 -7.96 -29.57
CA ARG A 15 9.92 -7.06 -28.43
C ARG A 15 9.06 -7.78 -27.40
N ASN A 16 9.67 -8.22 -26.31
CA ASN A 16 8.91 -8.61 -25.12
C ASN A 16 8.27 -7.35 -24.57
N ILE A 17 7.06 -7.05 -25.03
CA ILE A 17 6.22 -6.04 -24.41
C ILE A 17 5.68 -6.70 -23.15
N MET A 18 6.32 -6.43 -22.03
CA MET A 18 5.73 -6.73 -20.72
C MET A 18 4.53 -5.80 -20.58
N SER A 19 3.34 -6.30 -20.87
CA SER A 19 2.12 -5.53 -20.65
C SER A 19 1.79 -5.57 -19.17
N THR A 20 1.67 -4.39 -18.57
CA THR A 20 1.14 -4.25 -17.22
C THR A 20 -0.38 -4.21 -17.32
N THR A 21 -1.05 -5.14 -16.63
CA THR A 21 -2.50 -5.11 -16.51
C THR A 21 -2.86 -4.27 -15.29
N THR A 22 -3.59 -3.19 -15.49
CA THR A 22 -4.09 -2.33 -14.42
C THR A 22 -5.57 -2.59 -14.21
N PHE A 23 -5.95 -2.89 -12.98
CA PHE A 23 -7.35 -3.01 -12.57
C PHE A 23 -7.75 -1.70 -11.88
N SER A 24 -8.79 -1.04 -12.40
CA SER A 24 -9.32 0.22 -11.86
C SER A 24 -10.48 0.02 -10.87
N GLY A 25 -10.78 -1.21 -10.51
CA GLY A 25 -11.86 -1.56 -9.59
C GLY A 25 -11.53 -2.77 -8.74
N PRO A 26 -12.44 -3.20 -7.87
CA PRO A 26 -12.24 -4.35 -7.02
C PRO A 26 -11.96 -5.61 -7.83
N VAL A 27 -10.89 -6.34 -7.48
CA VAL A 27 -10.58 -7.64 -8.08
C VAL A 27 -11.26 -8.71 -7.25
N LYS A 28 -12.23 -9.42 -7.84
CA LYS A 28 -12.86 -10.59 -7.21
C LYS A 28 -12.01 -11.81 -7.48
N ALA A 29 -11.49 -12.40 -6.42
CA ALA A 29 -10.79 -13.68 -6.49
C ALA A 29 -11.59 -14.71 -5.70
N GLY A 30 -11.92 -15.85 -6.30
CA GLY A 30 -12.66 -16.87 -5.59
C GLY A 30 -12.97 -18.08 -6.44
N THR A 31 -13.37 -19.14 -5.74
CA THR A 31 -13.80 -20.39 -6.36
C THR A 31 -15.32 -20.45 -6.31
N ILE A 32 -15.95 -20.59 -7.47
CA ILE A 32 -17.37 -20.91 -7.53
C ILE A 32 -17.51 -22.39 -7.11
N ARG A 33 -18.11 -22.62 -5.96
CA ARG A 33 -18.50 -23.99 -5.57
C ARG A 33 -19.71 -24.42 -6.38
N GLN A 34 -19.70 -25.66 -6.79
CA GLN A 34 -20.88 -26.30 -7.36
C GLN A 34 -21.94 -26.41 -6.24
N GLY A 35 -22.97 -25.58 -6.32
CA GLY A 35 -24.01 -25.43 -5.31
C GLY A 35 -24.53 -24.00 -5.24
N SER A 36 -25.52 -23.76 -4.39
CA SER A 36 -26.23 -22.48 -4.30
C SER A 36 -25.46 -21.33 -3.66
N THR A 37 -24.27 -21.58 -3.12
CA THR A 37 -23.48 -20.55 -2.42
C THR A 37 -22.15 -20.32 -3.12
N ALA A 38 -22.01 -19.15 -3.72
CA ALA A 38 -20.72 -18.68 -4.24
C ALA A 38 -19.80 -18.31 -3.06
N ASN A 39 -18.65 -18.96 -2.98
CA ASN A 39 -17.60 -18.53 -2.07
C ASN A 39 -16.66 -17.58 -2.83
N ILE A 40 -16.85 -16.28 -2.62
CA ILE A 40 -16.03 -15.25 -3.25
C ILE A 40 -14.89 -14.92 -2.29
N GLY A 41 -13.67 -15.28 -2.68
CA GLY A 41 -12.48 -14.86 -1.97
C GLY A 41 -12.25 -13.34 -2.14
N THR A 42 -11.68 -12.72 -1.13
CA THR A 42 -11.27 -11.31 -1.16
C THR A 42 -9.77 -11.24 -1.43
N LEU A 43 -9.38 -10.33 -2.33
CA LEU A 43 -7.97 -10.09 -2.62
C LEU A 43 -7.40 -9.11 -1.60
N VAL A 44 -6.24 -9.45 -1.05
CA VAL A 44 -5.45 -8.51 -0.26
C VAL A 44 -4.74 -7.56 -1.20
N CYS A 45 -5.04 -6.28 -1.07
CA CYS A 45 -4.37 -5.21 -1.79
C CYS A 45 -3.28 -4.60 -0.92
N ALA A 46 -2.23 -4.07 -1.54
CA ALA A 46 -1.19 -3.32 -0.86
C ALA A 46 -0.81 -2.08 -1.67
N GLN A 47 -0.59 -0.97 -0.96
CA GLN A 47 0.00 0.25 -1.52
C GLN A 47 1.20 0.63 -0.67
N SER A 48 2.24 1.18 -1.32
CA SER A 48 3.47 1.60 -0.65
C SER A 48 3.87 2.99 -1.10
N ALA A 49 4.44 3.76 -0.18
CA ALA A 49 4.98 5.09 -0.45
C ALA A 49 6.27 5.31 0.33
N ALA A 50 7.21 6.05 -0.26
CA ALA A 50 8.38 6.53 0.47
C ALA A 50 7.97 7.58 1.50
N ILE A 51 8.57 7.52 2.68
CA ILE A 51 8.36 8.45 3.78
C ILE A 51 9.71 8.99 4.26
N THR A 52 9.68 10.19 4.81
CA THR A 52 10.84 10.86 5.41
C THR A 52 10.46 11.41 6.78
N GLU A 53 11.43 11.59 7.63
CA GLU A 53 11.21 12.16 8.96
C GLU A 53 10.89 13.65 8.87
N LEU A 54 9.61 14.00 9.02
CA LEU A 54 9.09 15.36 8.90
C LEU A 54 8.22 15.69 10.13
N ALA A 55 8.49 16.84 10.74
CA ALA A 55 7.69 17.36 11.87
C ALA A 55 6.38 18.01 11.38
N ALA A 56 5.65 17.33 10.52
CA ALA A 56 4.37 17.84 9.99
C ALA A 56 3.55 16.69 9.45
N ASN A 57 2.28 16.64 9.80
CA ASN A 57 1.33 15.67 9.28
C ASN A 57 1.27 15.75 7.75
N THR A 58 1.87 14.79 7.09
CA THR A 58 2.17 14.80 5.65
C THR A 58 1.43 13.68 4.92
N SER A 59 0.84 13.98 3.77
CA SER A 59 0.21 12.97 2.93
C SER A 59 1.26 12.01 2.37
N SER A 60 1.04 10.71 2.55
CA SER A 60 1.86 9.67 1.94
C SER A 60 1.55 9.43 0.46
N GLY A 61 0.42 9.95 -0.04
CA GLY A 61 -0.11 9.65 -1.37
C GLY A 61 -0.83 8.30 -1.46
N ILE A 62 -0.84 7.48 -0.40
CA ILE A 62 -1.62 6.24 -0.35
C ILE A 62 -3.09 6.58 -0.14
N ILE A 63 -3.96 6.04 -0.99
CA ILE A 63 -5.41 6.23 -0.90
C ILE A 63 -6.07 4.87 -0.72
N ILE A 64 -6.76 4.70 0.39
CA ILE A 64 -7.54 3.50 0.68
C ILE A 64 -8.98 3.76 0.22
N PRO A 65 -9.52 2.93 -0.69
CA PRO A 65 -10.87 3.10 -1.21
C PRO A 65 -11.93 3.00 -0.11
N ALA A 66 -13.02 3.70 -0.30
CA ALA A 66 -14.20 3.63 0.56
C ALA A 66 -14.65 2.18 0.83
N ASN A 67 -15.21 1.95 1.98
CA ASN A 67 -15.68 0.63 2.44
C ASN A 67 -14.59 -0.47 2.45
N SER A 68 -13.34 -0.09 2.60
CA SER A 68 -12.24 -1.02 2.76
C SER A 68 -11.99 -1.35 4.23
N GLN A 69 -11.34 -2.48 4.46
CA GLN A 69 -10.82 -2.88 5.75
C GLN A 69 -9.30 -2.87 5.70
N ILE A 70 -8.66 -2.14 6.59
CA ILE A 70 -7.21 -2.18 6.75
C ILE A 70 -6.83 -3.46 7.50
N ILE A 71 -5.85 -4.19 6.98
CA ILE A 71 -5.32 -5.41 7.61
C ILE A 71 -4.13 -5.06 8.49
N ASN A 72 -3.20 -4.27 7.94
CA ASN A 72 -2.01 -3.85 8.67
C ASN A 72 -1.27 -2.71 7.97
N PHE A 73 -0.42 -2.08 8.77
CA PHE A 73 0.63 -1.17 8.33
C PHE A 73 1.99 -1.80 8.58
N TYR A 74 2.87 -1.73 7.59
CA TYR A 74 4.26 -2.11 7.68
C TYR A 74 5.13 -0.91 7.33
N VAL A 75 6.19 -0.74 8.07
CA VAL A 75 7.15 0.36 7.86
C VAL A 75 8.54 -0.23 7.75
N LEU A 76 9.15 -0.08 6.57
CA LEU A 76 10.57 -0.35 6.40
C LEU A 76 11.35 0.94 6.73
N ILE A 77 12.02 0.98 7.85
CA ILE A 77 12.96 2.05 8.18
C ILE A 77 14.27 1.76 7.47
N GLN A 78 14.66 2.63 6.54
CA GLN A 78 15.88 2.51 5.75
C GLN A 78 17.03 3.30 6.37
N THR A 79 16.74 4.49 6.89
CA THR A 79 17.63 5.29 7.71
C THR A 79 16.93 5.56 9.03
N ALA A 80 17.59 5.25 10.14
CA ALA A 80 17.03 5.51 11.46
C ALA A 80 16.65 6.97 11.63
N TRP A 81 15.54 7.21 12.26
CA TRP A 81 15.06 8.55 12.56
C TRP A 81 15.89 9.15 13.72
N ASP A 82 16.33 10.38 13.56
CA ASP A 82 17.30 11.06 14.45
C ASP A 82 16.81 12.39 15.00
N GLY A 83 15.58 12.80 14.71
CA GLY A 83 14.92 13.95 15.31
C GLY A 83 14.61 13.69 16.81
N GLY A 84 14.20 14.68 17.57
CA GLY A 84 14.09 14.61 19.04
C GLY A 84 13.21 13.49 19.61
N THR A 85 12.07 13.18 19.00
CA THR A 85 11.21 12.04 19.36
C THR A 85 11.10 11.16 18.12
N ASN A 86 11.76 10.01 18.16
CA ASN A 86 11.96 9.17 16.99
C ASN A 86 10.82 8.16 16.83
N THR A 87 9.59 8.66 16.74
CA THR A 87 8.37 7.88 16.56
C THR A 87 7.67 8.29 15.27
N LEU A 88 6.99 7.33 14.67
CA LEU A 88 6.14 7.51 13.51
C LEU A 88 4.68 7.33 13.92
N ASP A 89 3.87 8.32 13.62
CA ASP A 89 2.43 8.27 13.71
C ASP A 89 1.82 8.09 12.31
N ILE A 90 0.70 7.37 12.23
CA ILE A 90 -0.01 7.13 10.96
C ILE A 90 -1.48 7.44 11.18
N GLY A 91 -2.01 8.32 10.36
CA GLY A 91 -3.37 8.79 10.52
C GLY A 91 -4.00 9.38 9.28
N SER A 92 -4.82 10.40 9.50
CA SER A 92 -5.52 11.20 8.50
C SER A 92 -5.06 12.65 8.52
N SER A 93 -5.60 13.47 7.63
CA SER A 93 -5.30 14.91 7.63
C SER A 93 -5.77 15.65 8.89
N SER A 94 -6.79 15.12 9.58
CA SER A 94 -7.37 15.74 10.79
C SER A 94 -6.93 15.07 12.08
N ASP A 95 -6.32 13.90 12.01
CA ASP A 95 -5.95 13.08 13.16
C ASP A 95 -4.70 12.28 12.79
N ALA A 96 -3.54 12.75 13.26
CA ALA A 96 -2.24 12.27 12.80
C ALA A 96 -1.91 10.85 13.30
N ASP A 97 -2.50 10.42 14.43
CA ASP A 97 -2.27 9.15 15.12
C ASP A 97 -3.49 8.19 15.04
N LEU A 98 -4.46 8.49 14.16
CA LEU A 98 -5.73 7.76 14.02
C LEU A 98 -5.54 6.24 13.90
N TYR A 99 -4.51 5.79 13.20
CA TYR A 99 -4.25 4.38 12.90
C TYR A 99 -3.05 3.80 13.66
N CYS A 100 -2.09 4.63 13.99
CA CYS A 100 -0.87 4.23 14.70
C CYS A 100 -0.32 5.41 15.50
N ASP A 101 -0.09 5.19 16.77
CA ASP A 101 0.46 6.16 17.73
C ASP A 101 1.83 5.68 18.22
N GLY A 102 2.88 6.41 17.92
CA GLY A 102 4.20 6.25 18.51
C GLY A 102 4.99 5.01 18.08
N LEU A 103 4.89 4.54 16.82
CA LEU A 103 5.74 3.46 16.34
C LEU A 103 7.22 3.85 16.38
N PRO A 104 8.10 3.12 17.13
CA PRO A 104 9.52 3.45 17.18
C PRO A 104 10.19 3.35 15.82
N ALA A 105 10.89 4.41 15.39
CA ALA A 105 11.58 4.48 14.12
C ALA A 105 13.11 4.63 14.23
N THR A 106 13.67 4.34 15.40
CA THR A 106 15.12 4.43 15.70
C THR A 106 15.94 3.25 15.18
N VAL A 107 15.29 2.17 14.77
CA VAL A 107 15.96 0.94 14.34
C VAL A 107 15.65 0.66 12.88
N VAL A 108 16.70 0.53 12.07
CA VAL A 108 16.59 0.11 10.67
C VAL A 108 16.01 -1.30 10.58
N GLY A 109 15.07 -1.50 9.68
CA GLY A 109 14.42 -2.78 9.46
C GLY A 109 12.92 -2.68 9.23
N ASN A 110 12.28 -3.84 9.11
CA ASN A 110 10.84 -3.94 8.94
C ASN A 110 10.13 -3.91 10.30
N HIS A 111 9.24 -2.96 10.44
CA HIS A 111 8.36 -2.81 11.61
C HIS A 111 6.91 -3.05 11.19
N ARG A 112 6.18 -3.75 12.03
CA ARG A 112 4.75 -3.95 11.88
C ARG A 112 4.04 -3.16 12.97
N VAL A 113 2.98 -2.45 12.61
CA VAL A 113 2.11 -1.85 13.61
C VAL A 113 1.40 -2.95 14.39
N THR A 114 1.55 -2.92 15.71
CA THR A 114 0.94 -3.87 16.65
C THR A 114 -0.06 -3.15 17.53
N ALA A 115 -0.84 -3.89 18.31
CA ALA A 115 -1.81 -3.33 19.24
C ALA A 115 -1.20 -2.34 20.27
N ALA A 116 0.12 -2.41 20.52
CA ALA A 116 0.81 -1.46 21.39
C ALA A 116 0.94 -0.05 20.79
N TYR A 117 0.83 0.06 19.46
CA TYR A 117 0.97 1.32 18.72
C TYR A 117 -0.30 1.67 17.93
N THR A 118 -1.38 0.97 18.18
CA THR A 118 -2.64 1.19 17.46
C THR A 118 -3.39 2.31 18.15
N GLY A 119 -3.64 3.42 17.46
CA GLY A 119 -4.47 4.50 17.96
C GLY A 119 -5.88 4.00 18.24
N THR A 120 -6.62 3.60 17.20
CA THR A 120 -7.95 3.01 17.36
C THR A 120 -8.18 1.89 16.35
N GLU A 121 -8.15 0.62 16.80
CA GLU A 121 -8.41 -0.55 15.96
C GLU A 121 -9.79 -0.51 15.27
N ALA A 122 -10.76 0.20 15.84
CA ALA A 122 -12.07 0.39 15.23
C ALA A 122 -11.96 1.02 13.83
N ASN A 123 -11.01 1.92 13.62
CA ASN A 123 -10.79 2.61 12.36
C ASN A 123 -10.16 1.70 11.28
N TRP A 124 -9.60 0.57 11.66
CA TRP A 124 -9.08 -0.41 10.71
C TRP A 124 -10.17 -1.29 10.11
N LYS A 125 -11.23 -1.54 10.86
CA LYS A 125 -12.31 -2.45 10.45
C LYS A 125 -13.15 -1.92 9.30
N ASP A 126 -13.31 -0.61 9.24
CA ASP A 126 -14.05 0.05 8.18
C ASP A 126 -13.56 1.50 8.04
N VAL A 127 -12.95 1.81 6.92
CA VAL A 127 -12.46 3.17 6.64
C VAL A 127 -13.60 4.17 6.35
N GLY A 128 -14.86 3.70 6.32
CA GLY A 128 -16.03 4.52 6.05
C GLY A 128 -16.43 4.55 4.58
N THR A 129 -17.35 5.45 4.24
CA THR A 129 -18.01 5.52 2.93
C THR A 129 -17.32 6.44 1.93
N SER A 130 -16.16 6.99 2.29
CA SER A 130 -15.32 7.84 1.44
C SER A 130 -13.90 7.29 1.36
N ASP A 131 -13.21 7.60 0.28
CA ASP A 131 -11.79 7.27 0.15
C ASP A 131 -10.98 8.00 1.22
N VAL A 132 -10.00 7.31 1.80
CA VAL A 132 -9.16 7.85 2.86
C VAL A 132 -7.72 7.97 2.38
N THR A 133 -7.17 9.18 2.42
CA THR A 133 -5.74 9.40 2.22
C THR A 133 -5.00 9.14 3.52
N ILE A 134 -3.96 8.31 3.46
CA ILE A 134 -3.10 8.02 4.61
C ILE A 134 -2.07 9.13 4.76
N TYR A 135 -2.01 9.67 5.95
CA TYR A 135 -1.03 10.65 6.39
C TYR A 135 -0.05 10.01 7.37
N TYR A 136 1.10 10.61 7.51
CA TYR A 136 2.09 10.22 8.51
C TYR A 136 2.73 11.47 9.12
N ASP A 137 3.19 11.32 10.34
CA ASP A 137 3.83 12.39 11.10
C ASP A 137 5.02 11.83 11.87
N SER A 138 5.94 12.72 12.18
CA SER A 138 7.02 12.53 13.15
C SER A 138 7.04 13.74 14.06
N VAL A 139 7.11 13.54 15.36
CA VAL A 139 7.09 14.64 16.34
C VAL A 139 8.22 15.65 16.12
N ALA A 140 9.31 15.26 15.47
CA ALA A 140 10.41 16.13 15.11
C ALA A 140 10.92 15.81 13.71
N GLY A 141 11.43 16.83 12.98
CA GLY A 141 12.10 16.63 11.70
C GLY A 141 13.53 16.14 11.89
N GLY A 142 13.99 15.31 10.97
CA GLY A 142 15.32 14.73 10.96
C GLY A 142 15.74 14.22 9.58
N SER A 143 16.69 13.30 9.54
CA SER A 143 17.24 12.72 8.31
C SER A 143 16.72 11.31 8.01
N GLY A 144 15.80 10.79 8.81
CA GLY A 144 15.25 9.45 8.69
C GLY A 144 14.48 9.23 7.38
N THR A 145 14.58 8.02 6.83
CA THR A 145 13.86 7.61 5.61
C THR A 145 13.27 6.22 5.76
N GLY A 146 12.19 5.95 5.01
CA GLY A 146 11.55 4.65 5.04
C GLY A 146 10.53 4.45 3.92
N VAL A 147 9.84 3.32 4.00
CA VAL A 147 8.72 2.98 3.12
C VAL A 147 7.55 2.54 3.98
N LEU A 148 6.44 3.25 3.87
CA LEU A 148 5.16 2.88 4.46
C LEU A 148 4.41 1.97 3.48
N THR A 149 3.93 0.84 3.96
CA THR A 149 3.07 -0.09 3.19
C THR A 149 1.79 -0.36 3.95
N VAL A 150 0.66 -0.15 3.30
CA VAL A 150 -0.67 -0.45 3.84
C VAL A 150 -1.25 -1.65 3.12
N GLN A 151 -1.70 -2.66 3.88
CA GLN A 151 -2.46 -3.79 3.36
C GLN A 151 -3.93 -3.63 3.71
N TYR A 152 -4.81 -3.88 2.76
CA TYR A 152 -6.24 -3.69 2.93
C TYR A 152 -7.09 -4.64 2.07
N LEU A 153 -8.35 -4.79 2.44
CA LEU A 153 -9.38 -5.52 1.72
C LEU A 153 -10.49 -4.56 1.29
N GLN A 154 -10.96 -4.69 0.06
CA GLN A 154 -12.15 -3.97 -0.42
C GLN A 154 -13.39 -4.86 -0.22
N ASN A 155 -14.04 -4.80 0.95
CA ASN A 155 -15.07 -5.76 1.30
C ASN A 155 -16.46 -5.45 0.74
N ARG A 156 -16.88 -4.18 0.72
CA ARG A 156 -18.25 -3.80 0.37
C ARG A 156 -18.49 -3.58 -1.11
N ASN A 157 -17.45 -3.39 -1.88
CA ASN A 157 -17.55 -3.27 -3.34
C ASN A 157 -17.70 -4.63 -4.04
N LEU A 158 -17.87 -5.70 -3.28
CA LEU A 158 -18.04 -7.07 -3.79
C LEU A 158 -19.52 -7.52 -3.86
N SER A 159 -20.45 -6.64 -3.50
CA SER A 159 -21.91 -6.90 -3.56
C SER A 159 -22.46 -6.67 -4.96
#